data_df526eff13bc20d9bf74304a3c373c33
#
_entry.id   df526eff13bc20d9bf74304a3c373c33
#
_cell.length_a   1.000
_cell.length_b   1.000
_cell.length_c   1.000
_cell.angle_alpha   90.00
_cell.angle_beta   90.00
_cell.angle_gamma   90.00
#
_symmetry.space_group_name_H-M   'P 1'
#
loop_
_entity.id
_entity.type
_entity.pdbx_description
1 polymer ?
#
loop_
_entity_poly.entity_id
_entity_poly.type
_entity_poly.pdbx_seq_one_letter_code
_entity_poly.pdbx_strand_id
1 'polypeptide(L)'
;MAYRAGEKLTNERDGITHDYTAKQGVEHAEIVLPEGVNADWARDRSTLWNAAEFAEKRKDARVAREFEVALPHELSAEERLEAAREMAQELADRYGAAVDFAIHAPHEASDVRNHHAHILMTTRQVTENGLGDKTY
;
A
#
# COMPACT_ATOMS: atom_id res chain seq x y z
N MET A 1 1.14 5.89 6.32
CA MET A 1 0.73 5.06 5.17
C MET A 1 0.24 5.89 4.01
N ALA A 2 -0.56 6.90 4.27
CA ALA A 2 -1.06 7.78 3.21
C ALA A 2 0.03 8.51 2.45
N TYR A 3 1.15 8.79 3.09
CA TYR A 3 2.22 9.54 2.44
C TYR A 3 2.77 8.85 1.19
N ARG A 4 2.64 7.54 1.09
CA ARG A 4 3.11 6.79 -0.09
C ARG A 4 2.29 7.11 -1.32
N ALA A 5 1.02 7.39 -1.11
CA ALA A 5 0.10 7.72 -2.19
C ALA A 5 -0.02 9.21 -2.44
N GLY A 6 0.53 10.04 -1.56
CA GLY A 6 0.37 11.49 -1.65
C GLY A 6 -1.06 11.94 -1.39
N GLU A 7 -1.81 11.19 -0.63
CA GLU A 7 -3.20 11.47 -0.32
C GLU A 7 -3.40 11.97 1.08
N LYS A 8 -4.51 12.65 1.29
CA LYS A 8 -4.94 13.09 2.61
C LYS A 8 -5.86 12.04 3.21
N LEU A 9 -5.44 11.47 4.33
CA LEU A 9 -6.22 10.47 5.03
C LEU A 9 -6.53 10.94 6.45
N THR A 10 -7.70 10.55 6.94
CA THR A 10 -8.10 10.79 8.32
C THR A 10 -8.01 9.49 9.09
N ASN A 11 -7.28 9.51 10.19
CA ASN A 11 -7.17 8.37 11.07
C ASN A 11 -8.32 8.41 12.08
N GLU A 12 -9.28 7.50 11.93
CA GLU A 12 -10.47 7.46 12.77
C GLU A 12 -10.14 7.12 14.22
N ARG A 13 -9.02 6.45 14.44
CA ARG A 13 -8.62 5.99 15.75
C ARG A 13 -8.27 7.12 16.71
N ASP A 14 -7.57 8.13 16.21
CA ASP A 14 -7.11 9.26 17.00
C ASP A 14 -7.67 10.61 16.51
N GLY A 15 -8.45 10.60 15.45
CA GLY A 15 -9.06 11.80 14.91
C GLY A 15 -8.09 12.75 14.22
N ILE A 16 -6.88 12.31 13.97
CA ILE A 16 -5.87 13.14 13.31
C ILE A 16 -5.95 12.97 11.80
N THR A 17 -5.95 14.09 11.10
CA THR A 17 -5.90 14.08 9.65
C THR A 17 -4.46 14.21 9.19
N HIS A 18 -4.02 13.26 8.39
CA HIS A 18 -2.68 13.24 7.84
C HIS A 18 -2.72 13.66 6.38
N ASP A 19 -2.07 14.77 6.06
CA ASP A 19 -2.05 15.30 4.70
C ASP A 19 -0.70 15.02 4.05
N TYR A 20 -0.70 14.13 3.08
CA TYR A 20 0.51 13.74 2.34
C TYR A 20 0.47 14.18 0.89
N THR A 21 -0.52 14.97 0.50
CA THR A 21 -0.65 15.44 -0.88
C THR A 21 0.51 16.33 -1.32
N ALA A 22 1.15 16.99 -0.37
CA ALA A 22 2.32 17.82 -0.65
C ALA A 22 3.61 16.99 -0.77
N LYS A 23 3.59 15.70 -0.44
CA LYS A 23 4.77 14.84 -0.51
C LYS A 23 5.18 14.65 -1.96
N GLN A 24 6.40 15.06 -2.27
CA GLN A 24 6.92 14.96 -3.63
C GLN A 24 7.42 13.57 -3.93
N GLY A 25 7.48 13.25 -5.22
CA GLY A 25 8.14 12.05 -5.69
C GLY A 25 7.24 10.83 -5.89
N VAL A 26 5.96 10.92 -5.55
CA VAL A 26 5.04 9.80 -5.82
C VAL A 26 4.69 9.78 -7.30
N GLU A 27 5.13 8.75 -8.02
CA GLU A 27 4.88 8.60 -9.45
C GLU A 27 3.56 7.88 -9.71
N HIS A 28 3.23 6.91 -8.88
CA HIS A 28 2.02 6.10 -9.04
C HIS A 28 1.67 5.44 -7.71
N ALA A 29 0.39 5.26 -7.47
CA ALA A 29 -0.09 4.53 -6.30
C ALA A 29 -1.33 3.74 -6.68
N GLU A 30 -1.43 2.52 -6.17
CA GLU A 30 -2.50 1.61 -6.56
C GLU A 30 -2.73 0.57 -5.46
N ILE A 31 -3.99 0.13 -5.33
CA ILE A 31 -4.34 -0.97 -4.44
C ILE A 31 -4.67 -2.18 -5.30
N VAL A 32 -4.06 -3.32 -4.95
CA VAL A 32 -4.24 -4.58 -5.64
C VAL A 32 -4.92 -5.57 -4.69
N LEU A 33 -5.94 -6.24 -5.18
CA LEU A 33 -6.70 -7.25 -4.44
C LEU A 33 -6.39 -8.64 -4.97
N PRO A 34 -6.55 -9.67 -4.14
CA PRO A 34 -6.37 -11.05 -4.62
C PRO A 34 -7.32 -11.34 -5.77
N GLU A 35 -6.86 -12.16 -6.72
CA GLU A 35 -7.68 -12.56 -7.84
C GLU A 35 -8.92 -13.31 -7.35
N GLY A 36 -10.07 -12.96 -7.89
CA GLY A 36 -11.33 -13.59 -7.50
C GLY A 36 -12.01 -12.99 -6.27
N VAL A 37 -11.34 -12.09 -5.57
CA VAL A 37 -11.95 -11.39 -4.44
C VAL A 37 -12.61 -10.10 -4.91
N ASN A 38 -13.89 -9.97 -4.64
CA ASN A 38 -14.68 -8.82 -5.05
C ASN A 38 -14.89 -7.88 -3.86
N ALA A 39 -13.84 -7.17 -3.48
CA ALA A 39 -13.83 -6.30 -2.31
C ALA A 39 -13.69 -4.83 -2.73
N ASP A 40 -14.70 -4.29 -3.36
CA ASP A 40 -14.66 -2.91 -3.86
C ASP A 40 -14.40 -1.89 -2.75
N TRP A 41 -14.87 -2.17 -1.54
CA TRP A 41 -14.65 -1.28 -0.40
C TRP A 41 -13.16 -1.05 -0.12
N ALA A 42 -12.33 -2.06 -0.40
CA ALA A 42 -10.88 -2.00 -0.14
C ALA A 42 -10.11 -1.23 -1.21
N ARG A 43 -10.77 -0.84 -2.29
CA ARG A 43 -10.13 -0.03 -3.34
C ARG A 43 -10.00 1.43 -2.94
N ASP A 44 -10.77 1.85 -1.93
CA ASP A 44 -10.63 3.17 -1.34
C ASP A 44 -9.57 3.09 -0.24
N ARG A 45 -8.46 3.77 -0.44
CA ARG A 45 -7.30 3.70 0.46
C ARG A 45 -7.66 4.08 1.90
N SER A 46 -8.42 5.12 2.07
CA SER A 46 -8.84 5.56 3.39
C SER A 46 -9.67 4.49 4.09
N THR A 47 -10.64 3.93 3.38
CA THR A 47 -11.51 2.87 3.92
C THR A 47 -10.71 1.64 4.28
N LEU A 48 -9.80 1.24 3.41
CA LEU A 48 -8.97 0.04 3.64
C LEU A 48 -8.13 0.19 4.92
N TRP A 49 -7.40 1.28 5.03
CA TRP A 49 -6.46 1.42 6.15
C TRP A 49 -7.14 1.78 7.45
N ASN A 50 -8.28 2.46 7.41
CA ASN A 50 -9.10 2.66 8.60
C ASN A 50 -9.65 1.31 9.10
N ALA A 51 -10.09 0.46 8.19
CA ALA A 51 -10.54 -0.89 8.54
C ALA A 51 -9.41 -1.72 9.14
N ALA A 52 -8.21 -1.61 8.59
CA ALA A 52 -7.04 -2.33 9.11
C ALA A 52 -6.70 -1.90 10.52
N GLU A 53 -6.70 -0.60 10.79
CA GLU A 53 -6.46 -0.09 12.14
C GLU A 53 -7.54 -0.52 13.11
N PHE A 54 -8.78 -0.47 12.66
CA PHE A 54 -9.92 -0.85 13.50
C PHE A 54 -9.91 -2.33 13.85
N ALA A 55 -9.45 -3.18 12.94
CA ALA A 55 -9.37 -4.62 13.15
C ALA A 55 -8.30 -5.00 14.16
N GLU A 56 -7.25 -4.19 14.28
CA GLU A 56 -6.15 -4.45 15.21
C GLU A 56 -6.41 -3.71 16.53
N LYS A 57 -6.94 -4.45 17.49
CA LYS A 57 -7.38 -3.88 18.78
C LYS A 57 -6.25 -3.67 19.78
N ARG A 58 -5.15 -4.40 19.63
CA ARG A 58 -4.03 -4.24 20.54
C ARG A 58 -3.19 -3.04 20.15
N LYS A 59 -2.73 -2.30 21.14
CA LYS A 59 -1.97 -1.07 20.93
C LYS A 59 -0.71 -1.28 20.08
N ASP A 60 -0.06 -2.40 20.28
CA ASP A 60 1.19 -2.74 19.59
C ASP A 60 0.99 -3.66 18.39
N ALA A 61 -0.27 -3.91 18.00
CA ALA A 61 -0.56 -4.79 16.88
C ALA A 61 -0.09 -4.17 15.57
N ARG A 62 0.50 -4.99 14.71
CA ARG A 62 0.94 -4.55 13.39
C ARG A 62 -0.25 -4.42 12.47
N VAL A 63 -0.40 -3.24 11.88
CA VAL A 63 -1.51 -2.95 10.96
C VAL A 63 -1.19 -3.36 9.54
N ALA A 64 0.08 -3.32 9.17
CA ALA A 64 0.53 -3.64 7.82
C ALA A 64 1.92 -4.27 7.85
N ARG A 65 2.20 -5.03 6.81
CA ARG A 65 3.57 -5.47 6.49
C ARG A 65 4.10 -4.54 5.43
N GLU A 66 5.31 -4.06 5.61
CA GLU A 66 5.90 -3.07 4.74
C GLU A 66 7.13 -3.62 4.06
N PHE A 67 7.20 -3.40 2.74
CA PHE A 67 8.34 -3.79 1.92
C PHE A 67 8.79 -2.59 1.11
N GLU A 68 10.09 -2.49 0.92
CA GLU A 68 10.64 -1.47 0.02
C GLU A 68 11.56 -2.17 -0.97
N VAL A 69 11.30 -1.95 -2.26
CA VAL A 69 12.02 -2.62 -3.33
C VAL A 69 12.59 -1.57 -4.28
N ALA A 70 13.89 -1.63 -4.53
CA ALA A 70 14.52 -0.77 -5.52
C ALA A 70 14.18 -1.27 -6.93
N LEU A 71 13.77 -0.37 -7.80
CA LEU A 71 13.47 -0.69 -9.19
C LEU A 71 14.64 -0.22 -10.06
N PRO A 72 15.13 -1.05 -11.00
CA PRO A 72 16.25 -0.65 -11.83
C PRO A 72 16.00 0.66 -12.57
N HIS A 73 17.00 1.52 -12.62
CA HIS A 73 16.85 2.83 -13.26
C HIS A 73 16.69 2.75 -14.77
N GLU A 74 17.06 1.62 -15.37
CA GLU A 74 16.92 1.40 -16.81
C GLU A 74 15.46 1.21 -17.24
N LEU A 75 14.57 0.90 -16.28
CA LEU A 75 13.16 0.66 -16.61
C LEU A 75 12.45 1.97 -16.95
N SER A 76 11.57 1.90 -17.95
CA SER A 76 10.64 3.00 -18.22
C SER A 76 9.58 3.09 -17.13
N ALA A 77 8.81 4.18 -17.13
CA ALA A 77 7.72 4.33 -16.17
C ALA A 77 6.71 3.19 -16.29
N GLU A 78 6.39 2.77 -17.51
CA GLU A 78 5.47 1.65 -17.73
C GLU A 78 6.03 0.34 -17.20
N GLU A 79 7.31 0.09 -17.44
CA GLU A 79 7.98 -1.11 -16.95
C GLU A 79 8.06 -1.14 -15.43
N ARG A 80 8.32 0.02 -14.80
CA ARG A 80 8.33 0.12 -13.34
C ARG A 80 6.97 -0.20 -12.75
N LEU A 81 5.92 0.37 -13.35
CA LEU A 81 4.55 0.13 -12.90
C LEU A 81 4.18 -1.34 -13.04
N GLU A 82 4.49 -1.93 -14.18
CA GLU A 82 4.19 -3.34 -14.43
C GLU A 82 4.91 -4.25 -13.44
N ALA A 83 6.19 -4.00 -13.20
CA ALA A 83 6.98 -4.79 -12.25
C ALA A 83 6.42 -4.67 -10.82
N ALA A 84 6.09 -3.47 -10.38
CA ALA A 84 5.53 -3.25 -9.05
C ALA A 84 4.15 -3.90 -8.92
N ARG A 85 3.33 -3.79 -9.95
CA ARG A 85 1.99 -4.38 -9.95
C ARG A 85 2.05 -5.91 -9.88
N GLU A 86 2.97 -6.52 -10.62
CA GLU A 86 3.16 -7.96 -10.58
C GLU A 86 3.58 -8.45 -9.19
N MET A 87 4.51 -7.74 -8.56
CA MET A 87 4.91 -8.08 -7.18
C MET A 87 3.75 -7.94 -6.21
N ALA A 88 2.98 -6.86 -6.33
CA ALA A 88 1.83 -6.65 -5.47
C ALA A 88 0.76 -7.71 -5.68
N GLN A 89 0.50 -8.08 -6.93
CA GLN A 89 -0.49 -9.11 -7.24
C GLN A 89 -0.07 -10.48 -6.71
N GLU A 90 1.20 -10.81 -6.83
CA GLU A 90 1.72 -12.06 -6.29
C GLU A 90 1.54 -12.13 -4.76
N LEU A 91 1.83 -11.05 -4.07
CA LEU A 91 1.64 -10.98 -2.63
C LEU A 91 0.16 -11.07 -2.26
N ALA A 92 -0.69 -10.35 -2.98
CA ALA A 92 -2.14 -10.39 -2.74
C ALA A 92 -2.69 -11.80 -2.92
N ASP A 93 -2.32 -12.47 -3.99
CA ASP A 93 -2.80 -13.81 -4.29
C ASP A 93 -2.27 -14.84 -3.29
N ARG A 94 -1.02 -14.69 -2.90
CA ARG A 94 -0.37 -15.63 -1.99
C ARG A 94 -0.96 -15.59 -0.58
N TYR A 95 -1.26 -14.40 -0.09
CA TYR A 95 -1.71 -14.21 1.29
C TYR A 95 -3.20 -13.92 1.41
N GLY A 96 -3.89 -13.71 0.31
CA GLY A 96 -5.29 -13.32 0.33
C GLY A 96 -5.49 -11.93 0.92
N ALA A 97 -4.49 -11.08 0.83
CA ALA A 97 -4.47 -9.76 1.45
C ALA A 97 -4.61 -8.64 0.42
N ALA A 98 -4.99 -7.46 0.90
CA ALA A 98 -4.95 -6.27 0.07
C ALA A 98 -3.53 -5.69 0.10
N VAL A 99 -3.05 -5.25 -1.06
CA VAL A 99 -1.71 -4.70 -1.20
C VAL A 99 -1.81 -3.30 -1.77
N ASP A 100 -1.28 -2.33 -1.02
CA ASP A 100 -1.24 -0.93 -1.44
C ASP A 100 0.20 -0.60 -1.76
N PHE A 101 0.49 -0.31 -3.02
CA PHE A 101 1.84 0.03 -3.40
C PHE A 101 1.92 1.43 -4.00
N ALA A 102 3.09 2.04 -3.86
CA ALA A 102 3.38 3.33 -4.47
C ALA A 102 4.79 3.30 -5.03
N ILE A 103 4.98 3.98 -6.14
CA ILE A 103 6.29 4.12 -6.77
C ILE A 103 6.80 5.52 -6.48
N HIS A 104 7.97 5.60 -5.87
CA HIS A 104 8.60 6.87 -5.53
C HIS A 104 9.79 7.12 -6.46
N ALA A 105 9.86 8.35 -6.97
CA ALA A 105 10.99 8.78 -7.77
C ALA A 105 12.21 9.01 -6.88
N PRO A 106 13.44 8.94 -7.44
CA PRO A 106 14.65 9.23 -6.68
C PRO A 106 14.60 10.63 -6.08
N HIS A 107 15.10 10.76 -4.86
CA HIS A 107 15.16 12.05 -4.19
C HIS A 107 16.44 12.77 -4.58
N GLU A 108 16.33 14.08 -4.88
CA GLU A 108 17.48 14.88 -5.31
C GLU A 108 18.64 14.91 -4.31
N ALA A 109 18.32 14.89 -3.03
CA ALA A 109 19.32 14.98 -1.98
C ALA A 109 20.04 13.65 -1.73
N SER A 110 19.61 12.57 -2.37
CA SER A 110 20.25 11.27 -2.21
C SER A 110 20.91 10.87 -3.52
N ASP A 111 21.92 10.02 -3.40
CA ASP A 111 22.63 9.48 -4.57
C ASP A 111 21.88 8.31 -5.21
N VAL A 112 20.64 8.11 -4.84
CA VAL A 112 19.83 7.01 -5.32
C VAL A 112 19.29 7.33 -6.69
N ARG A 113 19.69 6.56 -7.67
CA ARG A 113 19.23 6.71 -9.06
C ARG A 113 17.95 5.93 -9.32
N ASN A 114 17.66 4.97 -8.47
CA ASN A 114 16.56 4.05 -8.70
C ASN A 114 15.27 4.58 -8.10
N HIS A 115 14.18 4.33 -8.80
CA HIS A 115 12.87 4.47 -8.21
C HIS A 115 12.68 3.36 -7.18
N HIS A 116 11.79 3.58 -6.23
CA HIS A 116 11.49 2.61 -5.18
C HIS A 116 10.00 2.30 -5.16
N ALA A 117 9.68 1.03 -5.00
CA ALA A 117 8.30 0.62 -4.74
C ALA A 117 8.15 0.42 -3.24
N HIS A 118 7.22 1.17 -2.64
CA HIS A 118 6.81 0.98 -1.26
C HIS A 118 5.54 0.15 -1.26
N ILE A 119 5.57 -0.99 -0.60
CA ILE A 119 4.48 -1.95 -0.62
C ILE A 119 3.95 -2.13 0.79
N LEU A 120 2.67 -1.90 0.98
CA LEU A 120 1.98 -2.15 2.24
C LEU A 120 0.95 -3.25 2.02
N MET A 121 1.04 -4.30 2.81
CA MET A 121 0.11 -5.41 2.73
C MET A 121 -0.64 -5.53 4.05
N THR A 122 -1.95 -5.76 3.99
CA THR A 122 -2.74 -5.96 5.20
C THR A 122 -2.27 -7.23 5.90
N THR A 123 -2.36 -7.24 7.23
CA THR A 123 -2.01 -8.42 8.03
C THR A 123 -3.18 -9.40 8.13
N ARG A 124 -4.32 -9.04 7.57
CA ARG A 124 -5.51 -9.87 7.52
C ARG A 124 -5.96 -10.07 6.08
N GLN A 125 -6.64 -11.18 5.84
CA GLN A 125 -7.21 -11.46 4.53
C GLN A 125 -8.30 -10.43 4.22
N VAL A 126 -8.33 -9.97 2.97
CA VAL A 126 -9.39 -9.06 2.52
C VAL A 126 -10.53 -9.91 1.97
N THR A 127 -11.75 -9.58 2.40
CA THR A 127 -12.95 -10.27 1.92
C THR A 127 -13.94 -9.24 1.38
N GLU A 128 -14.96 -9.74 0.72
CA GLU A 128 -16.04 -8.91 0.20
C GLU A 128 -16.70 -8.06 1.29
N ASN A 129 -16.74 -8.56 2.51
CA ASN A 129 -17.44 -7.92 3.64
C ASN A 129 -16.52 -7.23 4.64
N GLY A 130 -15.23 -7.25 4.44
CA GLY A 130 -14.28 -6.63 5.35
C GLY A 130 -13.01 -7.46 5.49
N LEU A 131 -12.23 -7.15 6.53
CA LEU A 131 -11.02 -7.91 6.82
C LEU A 131 -11.36 -9.14 7.66
N GLY A 132 -10.75 -10.25 7.32
CA GLY A 132 -10.99 -11.52 7.98
C GLY A 132 -9.82 -11.98 8.84
N ASP A 133 -9.46 -13.25 8.71
CA ASP A 133 -8.42 -13.87 9.52
C ASP A 133 -7.04 -13.33 9.19
N LYS A 134 -6.14 -13.42 10.17
CA LYS A 134 -4.75 -13.00 9.96
C LYS A 134 -4.05 -13.88 8.94
N THR A 135 -3.16 -13.26 8.16
CA THR A 135 -2.30 -13.97 7.23
C THR A 135 -1.01 -14.39 7.94
N TYR A 136 -0.43 -15.49 7.53
CA TYR A 136 0.82 -15.98 8.12
C TYR A 136 1.85 -16.30 7.04
#